data_8dacdeb0e37bc82537f5de5f1b79bf97
#
_entry.id   8dacdeb0e37bc82537f5de5f1b79bf97
#
_cell.length_a   1.000
_cell.length_b   1.000
_cell.length_c   1.000
_cell.angle_alpha   90.00
_cell.angle_beta   90.00
_cell.angle_gamma   90.00
#
_symmetry.space_group_name_H-M   'P 1'
#
loop_
_entity.id
_entity.type
_entity.pdbx_description
1 polymer ?
#
loop_
_entity_poly.entity_id
_entity_poly.type
_entity_poly.pdbx_seq_one_letter_code
_entity_poly.pdbx_strand_id
1 'polypeptide(L)'
;WTDTDLDGIGNNADLDDDNDGQSDFNELTCGSDPLDQYSKSLDIDLDNIPDCVDDDKDGDGCENEVDAFPLDPNECEDTDGDGLGDNFEVDDDNDGVLDSMDAFPLDPNEWADEDNDGIGDNADPDDNNDGFEDENLFTSGVLTPGSGGLEDTWKIINIEQYPLNRVTVYDKNGSEVFTAQNYKNNWRGTFKNSSNLLPAGSYYYV
;
A
#
# COMPACT_ATOMS: atom_id res chain seq x y z
N TRP A 1 28.22 -10.80 -56.90
CA TRP A 1 27.21 -11.41 -56.01
C TRP A 1 27.96 -12.15 -54.88
N THR A 2 27.84 -11.61 -53.70
CA THR A 2 28.42 -12.16 -52.49
C THR A 2 27.31 -12.83 -51.71
N ASP A 3 27.58 -13.92 -51.04
CA ASP A 3 26.70 -14.77 -50.25
C ASP A 3 27.62 -15.23 -49.09
N THR A 4 27.53 -14.56 -47.93
CA THR A 4 28.51 -14.69 -46.86
C THR A 4 28.30 -15.96 -46.06
N ASP A 5 27.04 -16.30 -45.78
CA ASP A 5 26.63 -17.47 -44.96
C ASP A 5 26.38 -18.73 -45.82
N LEU A 6 26.32 -18.58 -47.15
CA LEU A 6 26.09 -19.64 -48.13
C LEU A 6 24.68 -20.28 -48.08
N ASP A 7 23.68 -19.53 -47.70
CA ASP A 7 22.29 -19.99 -47.66
C ASP A 7 21.58 -19.95 -49.04
N GLY A 8 22.17 -19.27 -50.03
CA GLY A 8 21.67 -19.13 -51.41
C GLY A 8 20.96 -17.80 -51.67
N ILE A 9 20.82 -16.93 -50.69
CA ILE A 9 20.41 -15.54 -50.82
C ILE A 9 21.72 -14.73 -50.90
N GLY A 10 21.80 -13.70 -51.64
CA GLY A 10 22.98 -12.86 -51.68
C GLY A 10 22.80 -11.64 -50.76
N ASN A 11 23.90 -11.16 -50.22
CA ASN A 11 23.95 -10.06 -49.23
C ASN A 11 23.14 -8.80 -49.56
N ASN A 12 22.81 -8.53 -50.84
CA ASN A 12 21.93 -7.40 -51.20
C ASN A 12 20.44 -7.65 -50.96
N ALA A 13 20.06 -8.87 -50.70
CA ALA A 13 18.66 -9.32 -50.57
C ALA A 13 18.42 -10.08 -49.27
N ASP A 14 19.52 -10.44 -48.60
CA ASP A 14 19.51 -10.99 -47.28
C ASP A 14 19.30 -9.92 -46.21
N LEU A 15 18.77 -10.26 -45.07
CA LEU A 15 18.54 -9.39 -43.95
C LEU A 15 19.48 -9.71 -42.75
N ASP A 16 20.21 -10.86 -42.85
CA ASP A 16 21.15 -11.41 -41.90
C ASP A 16 22.26 -12.11 -42.70
N ASP A 17 23.21 -11.31 -43.21
CA ASP A 17 24.21 -11.68 -44.21
C ASP A 17 25.14 -12.81 -43.75
N ASP A 18 25.34 -13.01 -42.45
CA ASP A 18 26.23 -14.02 -41.88
C ASP A 18 25.50 -15.09 -41.06
N ASN A 19 24.14 -14.97 -40.97
CA ASN A 19 23.22 -15.90 -40.34
C ASN A 19 23.55 -16.20 -38.87
N ASP A 20 23.89 -15.13 -38.14
CA ASP A 20 24.21 -15.21 -36.70
C ASP A 20 22.96 -15.00 -35.84
N GLY A 21 21.83 -14.56 -36.45
CA GLY A 21 20.54 -14.32 -35.80
C GLY A 21 20.26 -12.85 -35.53
N GLN A 22 21.24 -11.95 -35.67
CA GLN A 22 21.00 -10.51 -35.63
C GLN A 22 20.87 -9.99 -37.08
N SER A 23 20.03 -8.99 -37.28
CA SER A 23 19.89 -8.46 -38.64
C SER A 23 20.99 -7.45 -38.96
N ASP A 24 21.43 -7.39 -40.25
CA ASP A 24 22.42 -6.40 -40.71
C ASP A 24 22.12 -4.99 -40.26
N PHE A 25 20.84 -4.61 -40.27
CA PHE A 25 20.41 -3.28 -39.84
C PHE A 25 20.67 -3.03 -38.37
N ASN A 26 20.33 -4.01 -37.52
CA ASN A 26 20.57 -3.91 -36.07
C ASN A 26 22.07 -3.93 -35.77
N GLU A 27 22.83 -4.78 -36.42
CA GLU A 27 24.27 -4.87 -36.26
C GLU A 27 24.99 -3.57 -36.62
N LEU A 28 24.67 -3.01 -37.80
CA LEU A 28 25.23 -1.71 -38.24
C LEU A 28 24.84 -0.59 -37.27
N THR A 29 23.66 -0.65 -36.69
CA THR A 29 23.17 0.35 -35.70
C THR A 29 23.91 0.22 -34.39
N CYS A 30 24.16 -1.01 -33.94
CA CYS A 30 24.82 -1.33 -32.68
C CYS A 30 26.34 -1.36 -32.77
N GLY A 31 26.89 -1.43 -34.00
CA GLY A 31 28.33 -1.36 -34.28
C GLY A 31 29.02 -2.70 -34.36
N SER A 32 28.30 -3.79 -34.57
CA SER A 32 28.84 -5.10 -34.99
C SER A 32 29.03 -5.17 -36.50
N ASP A 33 29.64 -6.26 -36.99
CA ASP A 33 29.96 -6.47 -38.41
C ASP A 33 28.99 -7.50 -39.01
N PRO A 34 28.05 -7.11 -39.89
CA PRO A 34 27.04 -7.99 -40.47
C PRO A 34 27.59 -9.05 -41.44
N LEU A 35 28.89 -9.16 -41.59
CA LEU A 35 29.55 -10.17 -42.43
C LEU A 35 30.41 -11.14 -41.59
N ASP A 36 30.45 -11.03 -40.30
CA ASP A 36 31.22 -11.86 -39.38
C ASP A 36 30.37 -12.44 -38.25
N GLN A 37 29.89 -13.68 -38.43
CA GLN A 37 29.03 -14.42 -37.50
C GLN A 37 29.53 -14.49 -36.03
N TYR A 38 30.72 -14.02 -35.77
CA TYR A 38 31.30 -13.92 -34.40
C TYR A 38 31.29 -12.52 -33.86
N SER A 39 30.84 -11.55 -34.65
CA SER A 39 30.79 -10.13 -34.28
C SER A 39 29.39 -9.69 -33.81
N LYS A 40 28.80 -10.41 -32.86
CA LYS A 40 27.49 -10.08 -32.30
C LYS A 40 27.49 -8.86 -31.39
N SER A 41 26.46 -8.07 -31.51
CA SER A 41 26.11 -7.07 -30.50
C SER A 41 25.54 -7.74 -29.25
N LEU A 42 25.67 -7.07 -28.10
CA LEU A 42 25.11 -7.55 -26.83
C LEU A 42 23.58 -7.72 -26.94
N ASP A 43 23.09 -8.83 -26.43
CA ASP A 43 21.70 -9.26 -26.45
C ASP A 43 21.51 -10.11 -25.18
N ILE A 44 20.91 -9.51 -24.15
CA ILE A 44 20.88 -10.08 -22.79
C ILE A 44 19.83 -11.16 -22.67
N ASP A 45 18.64 -10.94 -23.25
CA ASP A 45 17.51 -11.88 -23.17
C ASP A 45 17.54 -12.94 -24.27
N LEU A 46 18.41 -12.77 -25.28
CA LEU A 46 18.62 -13.68 -26.40
C LEU A 46 17.43 -13.79 -27.34
N ASP A 47 16.69 -12.73 -27.52
CA ASP A 47 15.56 -12.67 -28.45
C ASP A 47 15.97 -12.31 -29.90
N ASN A 48 17.25 -12.05 -30.15
CA ASN A 48 17.90 -11.61 -31.40
C ASN A 48 17.70 -10.12 -31.73
N ILE A 49 17.20 -9.32 -30.77
CA ILE A 49 17.24 -7.87 -30.86
C ILE A 49 18.39 -7.39 -29.97
N PRO A 50 19.43 -6.75 -30.51
CA PRO A 50 20.53 -6.25 -29.66
C PRO A 50 20.08 -5.17 -28.67
N ASP A 51 20.60 -5.20 -27.45
CA ASP A 51 20.30 -4.27 -26.35
C ASP A 51 20.32 -2.79 -26.77
N CYS A 52 21.09 -2.43 -27.79
CA CYS A 52 21.21 -1.02 -28.21
C CYS A 52 19.97 -0.50 -28.96
N VAL A 53 19.12 -1.38 -29.43
CA VAL A 53 17.88 -1.11 -30.17
C VAL A 53 16.68 -1.82 -29.55
N ASP A 54 16.86 -2.48 -28.42
CA ASP A 54 15.85 -3.18 -27.70
C ASP A 54 15.15 -2.27 -26.70
N ASP A 55 13.85 -2.32 -26.68
CA ASP A 55 13.01 -1.57 -25.73
C ASP A 55 12.80 -2.32 -24.41
N ASP A 56 13.15 -3.63 -24.33
CA ASP A 56 13.01 -4.53 -23.17
C ASP A 56 14.22 -5.49 -23.14
N LYS A 57 15.36 -5.01 -22.65
CA LYS A 57 16.68 -5.66 -22.80
C LYS A 57 16.84 -6.98 -22.09
N ASP A 58 16.14 -7.19 -20.99
CA ASP A 58 16.25 -8.41 -20.21
C ASP A 58 15.05 -9.36 -20.40
N GLY A 59 14.05 -8.90 -21.17
CA GLY A 59 12.94 -9.73 -21.62
C GLY A 59 11.93 -10.09 -20.54
N ASP A 60 11.83 -9.28 -19.47
CA ASP A 60 10.90 -9.53 -18.38
C ASP A 60 9.47 -9.03 -18.64
N GLY A 61 9.31 -8.18 -19.66
CA GLY A 61 8.04 -7.59 -20.08
C GLY A 61 7.85 -6.14 -19.65
N CYS A 62 8.85 -5.55 -18.97
CA CYS A 62 8.92 -4.13 -18.67
C CYS A 62 9.78 -3.40 -19.71
N GLU A 63 9.26 -2.31 -20.26
CA GLU A 63 10.07 -1.49 -21.18
C GLU A 63 11.17 -0.75 -20.40
N ASN A 64 12.40 -0.73 -20.91
CA ASN A 64 13.57 -0.08 -20.28
C ASN A 64 13.31 1.34 -19.74
N GLU A 65 12.32 2.08 -20.31
CA GLU A 65 12.01 3.46 -19.92
C GLU A 65 11.29 3.54 -18.57
N VAL A 66 10.60 2.47 -18.20
CA VAL A 66 9.80 2.37 -16.95
C VAL A 66 10.33 1.33 -15.98
N ASP A 67 11.31 0.56 -16.39
CA ASP A 67 11.95 -0.48 -15.62
C ASP A 67 13.04 0.10 -14.70
N ALA A 68 12.93 -0.19 -13.41
CA ALA A 68 13.94 0.19 -12.43
C ALA A 68 15.23 -0.64 -12.57
N PHE A 69 15.16 -1.85 -13.16
CA PHE A 69 16.27 -2.81 -13.29
C PHE A 69 16.45 -3.35 -14.72
N PRO A 70 16.69 -2.51 -15.75
CA PRO A 70 16.63 -2.89 -17.19
C PRO A 70 17.63 -3.95 -17.66
N LEU A 71 18.25 -4.67 -16.76
CA LEU A 71 19.23 -5.73 -17.01
C LEU A 71 19.03 -6.93 -16.09
N ASP A 72 17.96 -6.97 -15.30
CA ASP A 72 17.64 -8.08 -14.37
C ASP A 72 16.25 -8.63 -14.65
N PRO A 73 16.10 -9.73 -15.38
CA PRO A 73 14.83 -10.28 -15.83
C PRO A 73 13.93 -10.82 -14.70
N ASN A 74 14.21 -10.51 -13.46
CA ASN A 74 13.38 -10.89 -12.32
C ASN A 74 12.81 -9.69 -11.58
N GLU A 75 13.25 -8.48 -11.92
CA GLU A 75 12.89 -7.25 -11.23
C GLU A 75 12.46 -6.20 -12.24
N CYS A 76 11.40 -5.48 -11.93
CA CYS A 76 10.86 -4.41 -12.76
C CYS A 76 10.61 -3.14 -11.93
N GLU A 77 10.08 -3.29 -10.73
CA GLU A 77 9.66 -2.20 -9.86
C GLU A 77 10.58 -2.08 -8.64
N ASP A 78 10.72 -0.86 -8.12
CA ASP A 78 11.47 -0.48 -6.92
C ASP A 78 10.62 0.60 -6.25
N THR A 79 9.66 0.17 -5.42
CA THR A 79 8.60 1.04 -4.89
C THR A 79 9.16 2.08 -3.91
N ASP A 80 10.11 1.71 -3.06
CA ASP A 80 10.69 2.63 -2.08
C ASP A 80 11.96 3.35 -2.58
N GLY A 81 12.54 2.90 -3.72
CA GLY A 81 13.68 3.52 -4.37
C GLY A 81 15.03 3.24 -3.68
N ASP A 82 15.17 2.14 -2.95
CA ASP A 82 16.39 1.81 -2.23
C ASP A 82 17.43 1.05 -3.08
N GLY A 83 17.00 0.56 -4.27
CA GLY A 83 17.82 -0.15 -5.27
C GLY A 83 17.78 -1.66 -5.14
N LEU A 84 16.86 -2.20 -4.36
CA LEU A 84 16.40 -3.58 -4.40
C LEU A 84 15.04 -3.59 -5.15
N GLY A 85 14.66 -4.69 -5.75
CA GLY A 85 13.39 -4.77 -6.46
C GLY A 85 12.32 -5.43 -5.61
N ASP A 86 11.06 -5.06 -5.88
CA ASP A 86 9.90 -5.52 -5.12
C ASP A 86 9.77 -7.06 -5.08
N ASN A 87 10.25 -7.77 -6.11
CA ASN A 87 10.27 -9.24 -6.09
C ASN A 87 11.33 -9.84 -5.15
N PHE A 88 12.35 -9.08 -4.80
CA PHE A 88 13.44 -9.51 -3.92
C PHE A 88 13.21 -9.10 -2.48
N GLU A 89 12.43 -8.08 -2.25
CA GLU A 89 12.16 -7.52 -0.94
C GLU A 89 11.01 -8.26 -0.22
N VAL A 90 10.73 -7.87 0.98
CA VAL A 90 9.66 -8.42 1.84
C VAL A 90 8.88 -7.30 2.53
N ASP A 91 9.20 -6.05 2.20
CA ASP A 91 8.62 -4.80 2.72
C ASP A 91 8.87 -3.76 1.60
N ASP A 92 8.03 -3.84 0.54
CA ASP A 92 8.27 -3.18 -0.76
C ASP A 92 8.20 -1.66 -0.68
N ASP A 93 7.46 -1.08 0.27
CA ASP A 93 7.33 0.37 0.45
C ASP A 93 8.13 0.92 1.64
N ASN A 94 8.78 0.00 2.41
CA ASN A 94 9.66 0.29 3.54
C ASN A 94 8.99 1.10 4.66
N ASP A 95 7.71 0.81 4.92
CA ASP A 95 6.96 1.42 6.03
C ASP A 95 7.22 0.71 7.37
N GLY A 96 7.79 -0.50 7.32
CA GLY A 96 8.15 -1.35 8.45
C GLY A 96 7.14 -2.47 8.73
N VAL A 97 6.14 -2.65 7.87
CA VAL A 97 5.23 -3.79 7.84
C VAL A 97 5.59 -4.67 6.66
N LEU A 98 5.66 -5.99 6.86
CA LEU A 98 6.01 -6.89 5.77
C LEU A 98 4.83 -7.06 4.81
N ASP A 99 5.06 -7.19 3.50
CA ASP A 99 4.04 -7.37 2.46
C ASP A 99 3.01 -8.44 2.79
N SER A 100 3.46 -9.53 3.40
CA SER A 100 2.59 -10.64 3.82
C SER A 100 1.62 -10.30 4.96
N MET A 101 1.82 -9.15 5.61
CA MET A 101 1.02 -8.65 6.74
C MET A 101 0.41 -7.28 6.43
N ASP A 102 0.76 -6.70 5.30
CA ASP A 102 0.34 -5.41 4.82
C ASP A 102 -0.87 -5.53 3.90
N ALA A 103 -1.87 -4.70 4.13
CA ALA A 103 -3.01 -4.58 3.23
C ALA A 103 -2.68 -3.77 1.96
N PHE A 104 -1.64 -2.92 2.03
CA PHE A 104 -1.21 -2.01 0.96
C PHE A 104 0.31 -2.04 0.74
N PRO A 105 0.91 -3.15 0.31
CA PRO A 105 2.36 -3.35 0.29
C PRO A 105 3.18 -2.37 -0.56
N LEU A 106 2.53 -1.48 -1.28
CA LEU A 106 3.15 -0.49 -2.17
C LEU A 106 2.82 0.96 -1.77
N ASP A 107 2.15 1.18 -0.63
CA ASP A 107 1.82 2.54 -0.13
C ASP A 107 2.36 2.76 1.28
N PRO A 108 3.51 3.44 1.45
CA PRO A 108 4.19 3.63 2.73
C PRO A 108 3.41 4.48 3.74
N ASN A 109 2.16 4.80 3.47
CA ASN A 109 1.30 5.52 4.40
C ASN A 109 0.15 4.66 4.92
N GLU A 110 -0.06 3.46 4.37
CA GLU A 110 -1.17 2.58 4.67
C GLU A 110 -0.69 1.15 4.86
N TRP A 111 -1.14 0.46 5.90
CA TRP A 111 -0.77 -0.94 6.19
C TRP A 111 -1.92 -1.80 6.67
N ALA A 112 -3.07 -1.21 6.97
CA ALA A 112 -4.25 -1.89 7.49
C ALA A 112 -5.51 -1.44 6.76
N ASP A 113 -6.51 -2.32 6.71
CA ASP A 113 -7.83 -2.10 6.13
C ASP A 113 -8.82 -2.97 6.95
N GLU A 114 -9.41 -2.39 8.03
CA GLU A 114 -10.19 -3.14 9.00
C GLU A 114 -11.49 -3.69 8.41
N ASP A 115 -12.14 -2.95 7.53
CA ASP A 115 -13.42 -3.34 6.93
C ASP A 115 -13.29 -3.97 5.54
N ASN A 116 -12.10 -3.94 4.95
CA ASN A 116 -11.75 -4.48 3.64
C ASN A 116 -12.52 -3.80 2.49
N ASP A 117 -12.69 -2.49 2.54
CA ASP A 117 -13.32 -1.72 1.47
C ASP A 117 -12.32 -1.21 0.42
N GLY A 118 -11.01 -1.33 0.69
CA GLY A 118 -9.91 -0.95 -0.18
C GLY A 118 -9.41 0.48 0.06
N ILE A 119 -9.83 1.12 1.14
CA ILE A 119 -9.27 2.36 1.67
C ILE A 119 -8.49 1.98 2.93
N GLY A 120 -7.26 2.46 3.07
CA GLY A 120 -6.46 2.16 4.25
C GLY A 120 -6.92 2.93 5.48
N ASP A 121 -6.75 2.33 6.66
CA ASP A 121 -7.22 2.88 7.94
C ASP A 121 -6.70 4.32 8.20
N ASN A 122 -5.54 4.70 7.67
CA ASN A 122 -5.03 6.07 7.82
C ASN A 122 -5.77 7.10 6.94
N ALA A 123 -6.31 6.66 5.82
CA ALA A 123 -7.05 7.50 4.86
C ALA A 123 -8.56 7.38 5.04
N ASP A 124 -9.03 6.30 5.68
CA ASP A 124 -10.45 6.08 5.92
C ASP A 124 -10.94 6.86 7.15
N PRO A 125 -11.99 7.65 7.05
CA PRO A 125 -12.61 8.29 8.21
C PRO A 125 -13.47 7.36 9.08
N ASP A 126 -13.80 6.14 8.63
CA ASP A 126 -14.70 5.18 9.29
C ASP A 126 -14.18 3.76 9.08
N ASP A 127 -12.98 3.46 9.67
CA ASP A 127 -12.16 2.25 9.45
C ASP A 127 -12.94 0.92 9.54
N ASN A 128 -14.04 0.90 10.25
CA ASN A 128 -14.82 -0.31 10.47
C ASN A 128 -16.20 -0.29 9.80
N ASN A 129 -16.50 0.76 9.04
CA ASN A 129 -17.74 0.98 8.28
C ASN A 129 -19.01 0.88 9.13
N ASP A 130 -18.91 1.32 10.40
CA ASP A 130 -20.05 1.32 11.35
C ASP A 130 -20.97 2.54 11.21
N GLY A 131 -20.61 3.50 10.36
CA GLY A 131 -21.32 4.72 10.05
C GLY A 131 -20.95 5.91 10.92
N PHE A 132 -19.84 5.83 11.64
CA PHE A 132 -19.30 6.91 12.47
C PHE A 132 -17.81 7.08 12.19
N GLU A 133 -17.34 8.32 12.02
CA GLU A 133 -15.94 8.64 11.82
C GLU A 133 -15.08 8.25 13.04
N ASP A 134 -13.96 7.58 12.82
CA ASP A 134 -13.09 7.01 13.86
C ASP A 134 -12.28 8.05 14.64
N GLU A 135 -11.92 9.16 14.04
CA GLU A 135 -11.09 10.19 14.69
C GLU A 135 -11.75 10.87 15.90
N ASN A 136 -13.04 10.62 16.16
CA ASN A 136 -13.75 11.38 17.17
C ASN A 136 -14.52 10.50 18.16
N LEU A 137 -14.03 10.43 19.39
CA LEU A 137 -14.86 10.05 20.53
C LEU A 137 -15.92 11.13 20.77
N PHE A 138 -17.14 10.90 20.32
CA PHE A 138 -18.24 11.81 20.56
C PHE A 138 -19.03 11.43 21.80
N THR A 139 -19.44 12.41 22.56
CA THR A 139 -20.37 12.18 23.67
C THR A 139 -21.77 12.63 23.30
N SER A 140 -22.79 11.91 23.76
CA SER A 140 -24.13 12.46 23.78
C SER A 140 -24.12 13.72 24.66
N GLY A 141 -24.41 14.86 24.07
CA GLY A 141 -24.28 16.16 24.77
C GLY A 141 -25.18 16.35 25.98
N VAL A 142 -26.27 15.57 26.07
CA VAL A 142 -27.28 15.68 27.15
C VAL A 142 -27.64 14.28 27.62
N LEU A 143 -27.64 14.11 28.93
CA LEU A 143 -28.15 12.90 29.61
C LEU A 143 -29.42 13.28 30.37
N THR A 144 -30.54 12.61 30.08
CA THR A 144 -31.85 12.81 30.72
C THR A 144 -32.34 11.55 31.40
N PRO A 145 -31.79 11.21 32.58
CA PRO A 145 -32.08 9.95 33.25
C PRO A 145 -33.58 9.82 33.60
N GLY A 146 -34.17 8.65 33.27
CA GLY A 146 -35.56 8.35 33.61
C GLY A 146 -36.62 8.87 32.61
N SER A 147 -36.19 9.41 31.48
CA SER A 147 -37.09 9.84 30.42
C SER A 147 -37.73 8.69 29.62
N GLY A 148 -37.14 7.46 29.72
CA GLY A 148 -37.56 6.30 28.94
C GLY A 148 -37.11 6.34 27.46
N GLY A 149 -36.23 7.27 27.13
CA GLY A 149 -35.70 7.44 25.77
C GLY A 149 -34.26 6.96 25.59
N LEU A 150 -33.73 7.22 24.39
CA LEU A 150 -32.34 6.89 24.04
C LEU A 150 -31.30 7.66 24.89
N GLU A 151 -31.71 8.77 25.52
CA GLU A 151 -30.84 9.62 26.34
C GLU A 151 -30.81 9.22 27.83
N ASP A 152 -31.35 8.07 28.20
CA ASP A 152 -31.33 7.55 29.57
C ASP A 152 -29.94 7.08 30.02
N THR A 153 -29.01 6.91 29.08
CA THR A 153 -27.59 6.58 29.33
C THR A 153 -26.70 7.54 28.60
N TRP A 154 -25.61 7.88 29.23
CA TRP A 154 -24.56 8.66 28.59
C TRP A 154 -23.78 7.80 27.61
N LYS A 155 -23.66 8.28 26.38
CA LYS A 155 -23.00 7.59 25.29
C LYS A 155 -21.68 8.28 24.97
N ILE A 156 -20.65 7.49 24.79
CA ILE A 156 -19.42 7.85 24.09
C ILE A 156 -19.40 6.98 22.86
N ILE A 157 -19.58 7.59 21.69
CA ILE A 157 -19.55 6.91 20.41
C ILE A 157 -18.12 6.43 20.18
N ASN A 158 -17.95 5.28 19.59
CA ASN A 158 -16.65 4.60 19.31
C ASN A 158 -15.85 4.18 20.56
N ILE A 159 -16.41 4.22 21.77
CA ILE A 159 -15.72 3.79 23.01
C ILE A 159 -15.41 2.27 23.01
N GLU A 160 -16.12 1.49 22.25
CA GLU A 160 -15.94 0.04 22.08
C GLU A 160 -14.63 -0.32 21.42
N GLN A 161 -14.09 0.53 20.57
CA GLN A 161 -12.76 0.39 19.93
C GLN A 161 -11.63 0.47 20.96
N TYR A 162 -11.91 1.05 22.14
CA TYR A 162 -10.96 1.19 23.25
C TYR A 162 -11.29 0.24 24.41
N PRO A 163 -11.07 -1.07 24.27
CA PRO A 163 -11.51 -2.07 25.27
C PRO A 163 -10.84 -1.92 26.64
N LEU A 164 -9.73 -1.21 26.71
CA LEU A 164 -9.03 -0.90 27.97
C LEU A 164 -9.28 0.52 28.44
N ASN A 165 -10.34 1.19 27.94
CA ASN A 165 -10.68 2.54 28.31
C ASN A 165 -10.95 2.67 29.82
N ARG A 166 -10.71 3.87 30.32
CA ARG A 166 -11.14 4.30 31.65
C ARG A 166 -11.83 5.67 31.53
N VAL A 167 -13.09 5.72 31.89
CA VAL A 167 -13.88 6.95 31.89
C VAL A 167 -14.06 7.44 33.32
N THR A 168 -13.79 8.71 33.55
CA THR A 168 -14.02 9.36 34.83
C THR A 168 -14.79 10.67 34.62
N VAL A 169 -15.83 10.87 35.39
CA VAL A 169 -16.67 12.10 35.36
C VAL A 169 -16.54 12.87 36.65
N TYR A 170 -16.41 14.18 36.54
CA TYR A 170 -16.23 15.11 37.62
C TYR A 170 -17.35 16.16 37.64
N ASP A 171 -17.72 16.61 38.83
CA ASP A 171 -18.59 17.76 38.98
C ASP A 171 -17.82 19.10 38.74
N LYS A 172 -18.55 20.20 38.72
CA LYS A 172 -17.97 21.54 38.49
C LYS A 172 -16.91 21.98 39.54
N ASN A 173 -16.79 21.27 40.66
CA ASN A 173 -15.80 21.53 41.69
C ASN A 173 -14.60 20.60 41.61
N GLY A 174 -14.56 19.73 40.58
CA GLY A 174 -13.49 18.76 40.39
C GLY A 174 -13.63 17.49 41.25
N SER A 175 -14.80 17.26 41.88
CA SER A 175 -15.04 16.03 42.64
C SER A 175 -15.47 14.91 41.71
N GLU A 176 -14.81 13.74 41.80
CA GLU A 176 -15.18 12.55 41.03
C GLU A 176 -16.57 12.06 41.43
N VAL A 177 -17.46 11.97 40.45
CA VAL A 177 -18.85 11.53 40.63
C VAL A 177 -19.12 10.15 40.00
N PHE A 178 -18.31 9.75 39.00
CA PHE A 178 -18.39 8.44 38.40
C PHE A 178 -17.01 8.03 37.85
N THR A 179 -16.71 6.75 37.89
CA THR A 179 -15.58 6.15 37.15
C THR A 179 -15.92 4.72 36.74
N ALA A 180 -15.49 4.35 35.57
CA ALA A 180 -15.60 2.97 35.06
C ALA A 180 -14.34 2.62 34.25
N GLN A 181 -13.93 1.36 34.34
CA GLN A 181 -13.00 0.75 33.39
C GLN A 181 -13.81 -0.06 32.38
N ASN A 182 -13.34 -0.09 31.14
CA ASN A 182 -14.05 -0.76 30.05
C ASN A 182 -15.51 -0.30 29.96
N TYR A 183 -15.69 1.02 29.93
CA TYR A 183 -17.02 1.64 29.89
C TYR A 183 -17.83 1.12 28.70
N LYS A 184 -19.08 0.82 28.90
CA LYS A 184 -19.98 0.19 27.93
C LYS A 184 -21.24 1.02 27.68
N ASN A 185 -21.15 2.33 27.72
CA ASN A 185 -22.26 3.23 27.45
C ASN A 185 -23.50 2.99 28.34
N ASN A 186 -23.27 2.65 29.60
CA ASN A 186 -24.35 2.20 30.50
C ASN A 186 -24.56 3.08 31.75
N TRP A 187 -23.82 4.17 31.88
CA TRP A 187 -24.02 5.09 33.02
C TRP A 187 -25.27 5.96 32.83
N ARG A 188 -26.07 6.06 33.88
CA ARG A 188 -27.36 6.75 33.91
C ARG A 188 -27.36 8.04 34.74
N GLY A 189 -26.23 8.70 34.88
CA GLY A 189 -26.11 9.93 35.64
C GLY A 189 -26.24 9.76 37.17
N THR A 190 -25.86 8.59 37.67
CA THR A 190 -25.92 8.31 39.12
C THR A 190 -24.58 8.62 39.80
N PHE A 191 -24.63 9.04 41.06
CA PHE A 191 -23.44 9.27 41.84
C PHE A 191 -22.74 7.96 42.24
N LYS A 192 -21.55 7.74 41.69
CA LYS A 192 -20.74 6.53 41.89
C LYS A 192 -21.60 5.27 41.67
N ASN A 193 -21.55 4.32 42.54
CA ASN A 193 -22.33 3.08 42.46
C ASN A 193 -23.67 3.14 43.19
N SER A 194 -24.23 4.35 43.39
CA SER A 194 -25.52 4.54 44.05
C SER A 194 -26.67 4.62 43.03
N SER A 195 -27.89 4.56 43.52
CA SER A 195 -29.11 4.85 42.76
C SER A 195 -29.48 6.34 42.76
N ASN A 196 -28.71 7.18 43.42
CA ASN A 196 -29.00 8.61 43.52
C ASN A 196 -28.57 9.30 42.21
N LEU A 197 -29.48 9.96 41.56
CA LEU A 197 -29.17 10.79 40.39
C LEU A 197 -28.33 11.98 40.78
N LEU A 198 -27.42 12.36 39.91
CA LEU A 198 -26.68 13.62 40.04
C LEU A 198 -27.61 14.82 39.84
N PRO A 199 -27.35 15.95 40.50
CA PRO A 199 -28.07 17.18 40.23
C PRO A 199 -27.93 17.62 38.77
N ALA A 200 -28.94 18.32 38.24
CA ALA A 200 -28.80 18.97 36.94
C ALA A 200 -27.62 19.98 36.96
N GLY A 201 -26.77 19.91 35.94
CA GLY A 201 -25.60 20.76 35.86
C GLY A 201 -24.63 20.32 34.76
N SER A 202 -23.50 21.02 34.68
CA SER A 202 -22.38 20.66 33.80
C SER A 202 -21.40 19.76 34.53
N TYR A 203 -20.92 18.77 33.81
CA TYR A 203 -19.93 17.80 34.28
C TYR A 203 -18.79 17.71 33.28
N TYR A 204 -17.61 17.38 33.76
CA TYR A 204 -16.42 17.19 32.92
C TYR A 204 -16.04 15.72 32.95
N TYR A 205 -15.47 15.23 31.85
CA TYR A 205 -15.01 13.84 31.74
C TYR A 205 -13.57 13.78 31.22
N VAL A 206 -12.91 12.70 31.59
CA VAL A 206 -11.56 12.32 31.14
C VAL A 206 -11.55 10.81 30.89
#